data_c5113062eb5c7efb2f9bd25b652fbbea
#
_entry.id   c5113062eb5c7efb2f9bd25b652fbbea
#
_cell.length_a   1.000
_cell.length_b   1.000
_cell.length_c   1.000
_cell.angle_alpha   90.00
_cell.angle_beta   90.00
_cell.angle_gamma   90.00
#
_symmetry.space_group_name_H-M   'P 1'
#
loop_
_entity.id
_entity.type
_entity.pdbx_description
1 polymer ?
#
loop_
_entity_poly.entity_id
_entity_poly.type
_entity_poly.pdbx_seq_one_letter_code
_entity_poly.pdbx_strand_id
1 'polypeptide(L)'
;MKIIKGRIFSFLKKPDNINDTGSYILLEKGAIVCDETGVIVEIDDYSKLAKKYEGIKTEDFGSKIICPGFIDLHNHFPQTQVIASYGTKLLEWLNKYTFPNESLFFDDGHCEREARVFLDLLNNNGITTSVSFGSVHVNSVEYLFREAHDRNMCIIAGNVLMDRNAPESVLEKADKSYVNSKEIIDKWH
;
A
#
# COMPACT_ATOMS: atom_id res chain seq x y z
N MET A 1 15.84 18.32 -8.73
CA MET A 1 14.66 18.16 -9.66
C MET A 1 14.96 17.13 -10.75
N LYS A 2 13.94 16.48 -11.30
CA LYS A 2 14.02 15.57 -12.47
C LYS A 2 12.76 15.69 -13.32
N ILE A 3 12.88 15.39 -14.61
CA ILE A 3 11.77 15.26 -15.54
C ILE A 3 11.56 13.77 -15.84
N ILE A 4 10.34 13.30 -15.72
CA ILE A 4 9.93 11.93 -16.05
C ILE A 4 9.01 12.00 -17.26
N LYS A 5 9.48 11.51 -18.41
CA LYS A 5 8.78 11.59 -19.70
C LYS A 5 8.12 10.25 -20.05
N GLY A 6 6.88 10.29 -20.54
CA GLY A 6 6.13 9.13 -21.00
C GLY A 6 4.72 9.52 -21.45
N ARG A 7 3.83 8.53 -21.55
CA ARG A 7 2.40 8.79 -21.72
C ARG A 7 1.80 8.98 -20.32
N ILE A 8 1.27 10.17 -20.04
CA ILE A 8 0.72 10.47 -18.73
C ILE A 8 -0.78 10.23 -18.71
N PHE A 9 -1.25 9.42 -17.78
CA PHE A 9 -2.67 9.21 -17.51
C PHE A 9 -2.97 9.53 -16.05
N SER A 10 -3.99 10.35 -15.78
CA SER A 10 -4.44 10.63 -14.42
C SER A 10 -5.91 11.05 -14.39
N PHE A 11 -6.61 10.73 -13.30
CA PHE A 11 -7.94 11.25 -13.06
C PHE A 11 -7.88 12.67 -12.48
N LEU A 12 -8.79 13.53 -12.98
CA LEU A 12 -8.99 14.89 -12.48
C LEU A 12 -10.15 14.98 -11.49
N LYS A 13 -11.13 14.12 -11.65
CA LYS A 13 -12.31 13.98 -10.78
C LYS A 13 -12.87 12.57 -10.89
N LYS A 14 -13.81 12.21 -10.02
CA LYS A 14 -14.60 10.99 -10.16
C LYS A 14 -15.40 11.04 -11.48
N PRO A 15 -15.30 10.02 -12.36
CA PRO A 15 -16.11 9.95 -13.57
C PRO A 15 -17.60 9.84 -13.24
N ASP A 16 -18.45 10.57 -13.94
CA ASP A 16 -19.91 10.44 -13.81
C ASP A 16 -20.43 9.18 -14.50
N ASN A 17 -19.76 8.77 -15.59
CA ASN A 17 -20.02 7.54 -16.33
C ASN A 17 -18.80 7.17 -17.20
N ILE A 18 -18.84 6.03 -17.88
CA ILE A 18 -17.74 5.52 -18.70
C ILE A 18 -17.33 6.43 -19.88
N ASN A 19 -18.22 7.34 -20.29
CA ASN A 19 -17.97 8.26 -21.40
C ASN A 19 -17.57 9.67 -20.94
N ASP A 20 -17.34 9.89 -19.64
CA ASP A 20 -16.93 11.19 -19.09
C ASP A 20 -15.44 11.46 -19.39
N THR A 21 -15.16 11.91 -20.62
CA THR A 21 -13.79 12.25 -21.05
C THR A 21 -13.21 13.48 -20.36
N GLY A 22 -14.03 14.27 -19.66
CA GLY A 22 -13.58 15.40 -18.84
C GLY A 22 -13.09 15.01 -17.45
N SER A 23 -13.19 13.75 -17.07
CA SER A 23 -12.77 13.24 -15.75
C SER A 23 -11.31 12.83 -15.67
N TYR A 24 -10.59 12.76 -16.79
CA TYR A 24 -9.19 12.34 -16.85
C TYR A 24 -8.38 13.14 -17.85
N ILE A 25 -7.07 13.07 -17.72
CA ILE A 25 -6.11 13.55 -18.72
C ILE A 25 -5.35 12.36 -19.31
N LEU A 26 -5.06 12.44 -20.61
CA LEU A 26 -4.13 11.56 -21.30
C LEU A 26 -3.22 12.42 -22.19
N LEU A 27 -1.94 12.49 -21.81
CA LEU A 27 -0.91 13.20 -22.58
C LEU A 27 -0.04 12.16 -23.26
N GLU A 28 -0.17 12.01 -24.56
CA GLU A 28 0.57 11.03 -25.37
C GLU A 28 2.09 11.28 -25.37
N LYS A 29 2.51 12.52 -25.22
CA LYS A 29 3.90 12.97 -25.11
C LYS A 29 4.08 13.85 -23.88
N GLY A 30 3.59 13.35 -22.73
CA GLY A 30 3.60 14.07 -21.48
C GLY A 30 4.91 13.94 -20.72
N ALA A 31 5.04 14.77 -19.71
CA ALA A 31 6.06 14.60 -18.67
C ALA A 31 5.56 15.11 -17.32
N ILE A 32 6.22 14.62 -16.28
CA ILE A 32 6.04 15.03 -14.89
C ILE A 32 7.37 15.64 -14.44
N VAL A 33 7.32 16.80 -13.80
CA VAL A 33 8.48 17.40 -13.11
C VAL A 33 8.34 17.12 -11.64
N CYS A 34 9.35 16.48 -11.05
CA CYS A 34 9.44 16.27 -9.61
C CYS A 34 10.59 17.10 -9.03
N ASP A 35 10.37 17.60 -7.82
CA ASP A 35 11.45 18.23 -7.04
C ASP A 35 12.42 17.17 -6.44
N GLU A 36 13.33 17.61 -5.59
CA GLU A 36 14.34 16.75 -4.97
C GLU A 36 13.76 15.81 -3.91
N THR A 37 12.58 16.14 -3.38
CA THR A 37 11.85 15.31 -2.39
C THR A 37 10.93 14.28 -3.06
N GLY A 38 10.78 14.35 -4.41
CA GLY A 38 9.89 13.47 -5.18
C GLY A 38 8.48 14.02 -5.35
N VAL A 39 8.20 15.22 -4.85
CA VAL A 39 6.89 15.88 -5.01
C VAL A 39 6.72 16.35 -6.45
N ILE A 40 5.54 16.06 -7.02
CA ILE A 40 5.18 16.51 -8.37
C ILE A 40 4.94 18.02 -8.36
N VAL A 41 5.73 18.75 -9.14
CA VAL A 41 5.66 20.22 -9.27
C VAL A 41 4.77 20.61 -10.44
N GLU A 42 4.85 19.88 -11.56
CA GLU A 42 4.11 20.20 -12.79
C GLU A 42 3.93 18.98 -13.68
N ILE A 43 2.81 18.95 -14.39
CA ILE A 43 2.48 17.93 -15.40
C ILE A 43 2.00 18.67 -16.66
N ASP A 44 2.64 18.45 -17.81
CA ASP A 44 2.23 19.02 -19.10
C ASP A 44 2.90 18.24 -20.25
N ASP A 45 2.70 18.72 -21.49
CA ASP A 45 3.44 18.23 -22.65
C ASP A 45 4.96 18.37 -22.45
N TYR A 46 5.69 17.31 -22.77
CA TYR A 46 7.15 17.28 -22.61
C TYR A 46 7.85 18.46 -23.29
N SER A 47 7.39 18.86 -24.49
CA SER A 47 7.99 19.95 -25.24
C SER A 47 7.92 21.31 -24.52
N LYS A 48 6.89 21.54 -23.73
CA LYS A 48 6.74 22.75 -22.90
C LYS A 48 7.66 22.67 -21.67
N LEU A 49 7.61 21.52 -20.96
CA LEU A 49 8.39 21.33 -19.75
C LEU A 49 9.91 21.32 -20.02
N ALA A 50 10.34 20.71 -21.12
CA ALA A 50 11.75 20.71 -21.52
C ALA A 50 12.31 22.10 -21.77
N LYS A 51 11.49 23.04 -22.29
CA LYS A 51 11.87 24.44 -22.46
C LYS A 51 11.91 25.20 -21.14
N LYS A 52 10.89 24.98 -20.30
CA LYS A 52 10.77 25.67 -19.00
C LYS A 52 11.83 25.23 -18.00
N TYR A 53 12.21 23.96 -18.05
CA TYR A 53 13.17 23.32 -17.13
C TYR A 53 14.44 22.89 -17.86
N GLU A 54 14.98 23.79 -18.69
CA GLU A 54 16.20 23.55 -19.47
C GLU A 54 17.37 23.11 -18.56
N GLY A 55 18.12 22.10 -18.99
CA GLY A 55 19.25 21.55 -18.23
C GLY A 55 18.86 20.52 -17.14
N ILE A 56 17.59 20.33 -16.85
CA ILE A 56 17.15 19.29 -15.89
C ILE A 56 17.19 17.92 -16.57
N LYS A 57 17.75 16.93 -15.84
CA LYS A 57 17.84 15.53 -16.31
C LYS A 57 16.46 14.96 -16.60
N THR A 58 16.29 14.43 -17.82
CA THR A 58 15.07 13.71 -18.25
C THR A 58 15.31 12.21 -18.20
N GLU A 59 14.39 11.50 -17.55
CA GLU A 59 14.25 10.05 -17.61
C GLU A 59 13.10 9.71 -18.57
N ASP A 60 13.41 9.06 -19.69
CA ASP A 60 12.45 8.79 -20.78
C ASP A 60 11.97 7.33 -20.74
N PHE A 61 10.68 7.15 -20.47
CA PHE A 61 10.01 5.84 -20.44
C PHE A 61 9.37 5.47 -21.80
N GLY A 62 9.60 6.27 -22.84
CA GLY A 62 9.12 6.01 -24.19
C GLY A 62 7.59 6.02 -24.27
N SER A 63 7.03 4.91 -24.78
CA SER A 63 5.57 4.73 -24.90
C SER A 63 4.88 4.16 -23.65
N LYS A 64 5.60 3.93 -22.56
CA LYS A 64 5.02 3.42 -21.32
C LYS A 64 4.07 4.45 -20.72
N ILE A 65 2.99 3.93 -20.10
CA ILE A 65 2.03 4.76 -19.36
C ILE A 65 2.59 5.02 -17.96
N ILE A 66 2.56 6.28 -17.57
CA ILE A 66 2.84 6.74 -16.21
C ILE A 66 1.52 7.20 -15.63
N CYS A 67 1.09 6.59 -14.54
CA CYS A 67 -0.16 6.89 -13.85
C CYS A 67 0.04 6.90 -12.33
N PRO A 68 -0.89 7.44 -11.55
CA PRO A 68 -0.91 7.27 -10.11
C PRO A 68 -0.86 5.79 -9.73
N GLY A 69 -0.22 5.47 -8.62
CA GLY A 69 -0.23 4.12 -8.07
C GLY A 69 -1.65 3.65 -7.73
N PHE A 70 -1.87 2.34 -7.79
CA PHE A 70 -3.14 1.75 -7.42
C PHE A 70 -3.38 1.82 -5.91
N ILE A 71 -4.66 1.80 -5.54
CA ILE A 71 -5.13 1.83 -4.16
C ILE A 71 -5.84 0.51 -3.88
N ASP A 72 -5.31 -0.27 -2.94
CA ASP A 72 -5.97 -1.48 -2.43
C ASP A 72 -6.72 -1.13 -1.14
N LEU A 73 -8.04 -1.19 -1.16
CA LEU A 73 -8.89 -0.79 -0.05
C LEU A 73 -9.21 -1.93 0.93
N HIS A 74 -8.74 -3.16 0.67
CA HIS A 74 -9.02 -4.28 1.55
C HIS A 74 -8.07 -5.46 1.32
N ASN A 75 -7.16 -5.67 2.27
CA ASN A 75 -6.33 -6.85 2.33
C ASN A 75 -5.95 -7.20 3.78
N HIS A 76 -5.36 -8.37 3.95
CA HIS A 76 -4.88 -8.88 5.22
C HIS A 76 -3.38 -9.13 5.14
N PHE A 77 -2.58 -8.18 5.60
CA PHE A 77 -1.13 -8.26 5.61
C PHE A 77 -0.58 -9.59 6.16
N PRO A 78 -1.07 -10.10 7.33
CA PRO A 78 -0.55 -11.33 7.89
C PRO A 78 -0.85 -12.59 7.07
N GLN A 79 -1.69 -12.50 6.05
CA GLN A 79 -2.08 -13.64 5.20
C GLN A 79 -1.25 -13.75 3.91
N THR A 80 -0.21 -12.95 3.78
CA THR A 80 0.68 -12.94 2.59
C THR A 80 1.21 -14.33 2.24
N GLN A 81 1.60 -15.12 3.23
CA GLN A 81 2.15 -16.48 3.02
C GLN A 81 1.10 -17.54 2.71
N VAL A 82 -0.18 -17.25 2.91
CA VAL A 82 -1.28 -18.19 2.62
C VAL A 82 -2.08 -17.81 1.38
N ILE A 83 -1.57 -16.88 0.57
CA ILE A 83 -2.15 -16.53 -0.73
C ILE A 83 -2.33 -17.80 -1.58
N ALA A 84 -3.52 -17.95 -2.18
CA ALA A 84 -3.90 -19.10 -3.00
C ALA A 84 -3.93 -20.46 -2.28
N SER A 85 -3.87 -20.50 -0.95
CA SER A 85 -4.09 -21.73 -0.19
C SER A 85 -5.51 -22.23 -0.37
N TYR A 86 -5.67 -23.49 -0.72
CA TYR A 86 -6.97 -24.07 -1.01
C TYR A 86 -7.73 -24.44 0.28
N GLY A 87 -8.98 -24.00 0.37
CA GLY A 87 -9.93 -24.37 1.42
C GLY A 87 -11.32 -24.58 0.86
N THR A 88 -12.01 -25.64 1.31
CA THR A 88 -13.38 -25.94 0.88
C THR A 88 -14.42 -25.06 1.56
N LYS A 89 -14.16 -24.69 2.82
CA LYS A 89 -15.04 -23.85 3.65
C LYS A 89 -14.20 -22.80 4.40
N LEU A 90 -14.81 -21.66 4.66
CA LEU A 90 -14.13 -20.53 5.33
C LEU A 90 -13.53 -20.94 6.68
N LEU A 91 -14.29 -21.57 7.57
CA LEU A 91 -13.78 -21.96 8.90
C LEU A 91 -12.67 -22.99 8.84
N GLU A 92 -12.72 -23.91 7.89
CA GLU A 92 -11.66 -24.90 7.65
C GLU A 92 -10.39 -24.17 7.18
N TRP A 93 -10.52 -23.25 6.23
CA TRP A 93 -9.41 -22.46 5.72
C TRP A 93 -8.78 -21.59 6.81
N LEU A 94 -9.60 -20.92 7.65
CA LEU A 94 -9.10 -20.12 8.77
C LEU A 94 -8.29 -20.98 9.74
N ASN A 95 -8.80 -22.14 10.16
CA ASN A 95 -8.13 -23.02 11.12
C ASN A 95 -6.87 -23.67 10.55
N LYS A 96 -6.85 -23.98 9.26
CA LYS A 96 -5.74 -24.71 8.62
C LYS A 96 -4.59 -23.80 8.21
N TYR A 97 -4.88 -22.60 7.76
CA TYR A 97 -3.88 -21.69 7.17
C TYR A 97 -3.78 -20.35 7.88
N THR A 98 -4.90 -19.64 8.07
CA THR A 98 -4.88 -18.26 8.54
C THR A 98 -4.43 -18.15 9.97
N PHE A 99 -5.11 -18.77 10.90
CA PHE A 99 -4.77 -18.66 12.33
C PHE A 99 -3.37 -19.18 12.67
N PRO A 100 -2.90 -20.33 12.13
CA PRO A 100 -1.52 -20.74 12.31
C PRO A 100 -0.50 -19.73 11.80
N ASN A 101 -0.76 -19.10 10.64
CA ASN A 101 0.13 -18.10 10.09
C ASN A 101 0.07 -16.78 10.89
N GLU A 102 -1.12 -16.29 11.23
CA GLU A 102 -1.28 -15.07 12.02
C GLU A 102 -0.70 -15.19 13.42
N SER A 103 -0.68 -16.39 14.00
CA SER A 103 -0.07 -16.62 15.30
C SER A 103 1.45 -16.39 15.32
N LEU A 104 2.14 -16.46 14.17
CA LEU A 104 3.58 -16.23 14.09
C LEU A 104 3.97 -14.76 14.29
N PHE A 105 3.02 -13.84 14.19
CA PHE A 105 3.26 -12.41 14.34
C PHE A 105 3.49 -11.95 15.80
N PHE A 106 3.59 -12.86 16.75
CA PHE A 106 4.15 -12.56 18.06
C PHE A 106 5.68 -12.33 18.00
N ASP A 107 6.35 -12.87 16.98
CA ASP A 107 7.80 -12.80 16.80
C ASP A 107 8.19 -11.57 15.95
N ASP A 108 9.04 -10.73 16.50
CA ASP A 108 9.49 -9.49 15.85
C ASP A 108 10.21 -9.74 14.53
N GLY A 109 11.08 -10.75 14.49
CA GLY A 109 11.82 -11.07 13.25
C GLY A 109 10.92 -11.60 12.15
N HIS A 110 9.83 -12.29 12.51
CA HIS A 110 8.78 -12.68 11.56
C HIS A 110 8.03 -11.45 11.05
N CYS A 111 7.58 -10.55 11.94
CA CYS A 111 6.89 -9.33 11.58
C CYS A 111 7.70 -8.47 10.60
N GLU A 112 8.98 -8.25 10.88
CA GLU A 112 9.87 -7.47 10.02
C GLU A 112 9.99 -8.07 8.61
N ARG A 113 10.24 -9.38 8.52
CA ARG A 113 10.34 -10.05 7.21
C ARG A 113 9.05 -9.97 6.41
N GLU A 114 7.91 -10.27 7.06
CA GLU A 114 6.62 -10.29 6.39
C GLU A 114 6.16 -8.89 5.96
N ALA A 115 6.42 -7.86 6.77
CA ALA A 115 6.15 -6.48 6.39
C ALA A 115 6.92 -6.09 5.13
N ARG A 116 8.20 -6.47 5.06
CA ARG A 116 9.06 -6.23 3.89
C ARG A 116 8.53 -6.92 2.64
N VAL A 117 8.24 -8.23 2.75
CA VAL A 117 7.71 -9.04 1.64
C VAL A 117 6.36 -8.51 1.15
N PHE A 118 5.45 -8.18 2.08
CA PHE A 118 4.14 -7.64 1.74
C PHE A 118 4.24 -6.32 0.98
N LEU A 119 5.03 -5.37 1.46
CA LEU A 119 5.20 -4.08 0.79
C LEU A 119 5.93 -4.21 -0.55
N ASP A 120 6.86 -5.15 -0.69
CA ASP A 120 7.48 -5.49 -1.97
C ASP A 120 6.44 -6.03 -2.96
N LEU A 121 5.53 -6.91 -2.51
CA LEU A 121 4.44 -7.41 -3.35
C LEU A 121 3.50 -6.29 -3.80
N LEU A 122 3.08 -5.40 -2.90
CA LEU A 122 2.26 -4.25 -3.25
C LEU A 122 2.95 -3.39 -4.30
N ASN A 123 4.19 -2.99 -4.05
CA ASN A 123 4.95 -2.11 -4.93
C ASN A 123 5.21 -2.74 -6.31
N ASN A 124 5.57 -4.02 -6.36
CA ASN A 124 5.78 -4.76 -7.61
C ASN A 124 4.51 -4.91 -8.46
N ASN A 125 3.33 -4.75 -7.85
CA ASN A 125 2.04 -4.75 -8.52
C ASN A 125 1.47 -3.33 -8.73
N GLY A 126 2.26 -2.29 -8.48
CA GLY A 126 1.89 -0.89 -8.70
C GLY A 126 0.94 -0.32 -7.64
N ILE A 127 0.78 -0.99 -6.49
CA ILE A 127 -0.03 -0.52 -5.37
C ILE A 127 0.84 0.35 -4.46
N THR A 128 0.47 1.61 -4.30
CA THR A 128 1.21 2.59 -3.48
C THR A 128 0.44 3.03 -2.23
N THR A 129 -0.86 2.68 -2.17
CA THR A 129 -1.72 2.95 -1.01
C THR A 129 -2.51 1.70 -0.68
N SER A 130 -2.53 1.32 0.60
CA SER A 130 -3.26 0.11 1.03
C SER A 130 -3.96 0.32 2.37
N VAL A 131 -5.18 -0.25 2.47
CA VAL A 131 -5.93 -0.40 3.72
C VAL A 131 -5.83 -1.86 4.14
N SER A 132 -5.07 -2.12 5.21
CA SER A 132 -4.62 -3.46 5.58
C SER A 132 -5.04 -3.83 6.99
N PHE A 133 -5.54 -5.05 7.19
CA PHE A 133 -5.65 -5.63 8.52
C PHE A 133 -4.31 -6.21 8.97
N GLY A 134 -3.91 -5.92 10.21
CA GLY A 134 -2.82 -6.60 10.90
C GLY A 134 -3.27 -7.93 11.51
N SER A 135 -2.48 -8.48 12.44
CA SER A 135 -2.90 -9.57 13.32
C SER A 135 -3.36 -9.02 14.68
N VAL A 136 -3.71 -9.88 15.63
CA VAL A 136 -3.97 -9.47 17.03
C VAL A 136 -2.72 -8.93 17.70
N HIS A 137 -1.54 -9.34 17.24
CA HIS A 137 -0.26 -8.95 17.81
C HIS A 137 0.13 -7.54 17.33
N VAL A 138 0.32 -6.61 18.27
CA VAL A 138 0.69 -5.21 18.01
C VAL A 138 1.91 -5.10 17.10
N ASN A 139 2.88 -6.00 17.27
CA ASN A 139 4.11 -6.04 16.48
C ASN A 139 3.85 -6.11 14.98
N SER A 140 2.79 -6.81 14.54
CA SER A 140 2.45 -6.89 13.11
C SER A 140 2.26 -5.51 12.49
N VAL A 141 1.47 -4.66 13.14
CA VAL A 141 1.18 -3.30 12.64
C VAL A 141 2.36 -2.36 12.85
N GLU A 142 3.07 -2.50 13.97
CA GLU A 142 4.27 -1.73 14.27
C GLU A 142 5.34 -1.86 13.19
N TYR A 143 5.69 -3.09 12.81
CA TYR A 143 6.68 -3.35 11.76
C TYR A 143 6.18 -2.96 10.37
N LEU A 144 4.88 -3.15 10.11
CA LEU A 144 4.28 -2.69 8.86
C LEU A 144 4.41 -1.17 8.70
N PHE A 145 4.11 -0.38 9.73
CA PHE A 145 4.24 1.07 9.67
C PHE A 145 5.70 1.53 9.55
N ARG A 146 6.64 0.89 10.24
CA ARG A 146 8.07 1.21 10.08
C ARG A 146 8.53 1.02 8.64
N GLU A 147 8.31 -0.15 8.07
CA GLU A 147 8.71 -0.46 6.70
C GLU A 147 7.98 0.44 5.67
N ALA A 148 6.72 0.78 5.91
CA ALA A 148 5.96 1.68 5.04
C ALA A 148 6.50 3.12 5.10
N HIS A 149 6.83 3.62 6.30
CA HIS A 149 7.45 4.92 6.51
C HIS A 149 8.77 5.04 5.77
N ASP A 150 9.65 4.04 5.91
CA ASP A 150 10.97 4.04 5.27
C ASP A 150 10.90 4.01 3.73
N ARG A 151 9.77 3.50 3.19
CA ARG A 151 9.50 3.43 1.75
C ARG A 151 8.64 4.57 1.22
N ASN A 152 8.19 5.47 2.08
CA ASN A 152 7.23 6.53 1.71
C ASN A 152 5.90 5.97 1.12
N MET A 153 5.45 4.81 1.58
CA MET A 153 4.16 4.23 1.16
C MET A 153 3.03 4.68 2.08
N CYS A 154 1.86 4.93 1.50
CA CYS A 154 0.66 5.28 2.25
C CYS A 154 -0.05 4.00 2.72
N ILE A 155 0.06 3.68 4.00
CA ILE A 155 -0.59 2.51 4.60
C ILE A 155 -1.53 2.95 5.70
N ILE A 156 -2.77 2.48 5.63
CA ILE A 156 -3.78 2.60 6.69
C ILE A 156 -3.95 1.21 7.26
N ALA A 157 -3.60 1.00 8.52
CA ALA A 157 -3.66 -0.32 9.13
C ALA A 157 -4.09 -0.27 10.59
N GLY A 158 -4.50 -1.42 11.10
CA GLY A 158 -4.83 -1.62 12.51
C GLY A 158 -4.83 -3.10 12.88
N ASN A 159 -4.86 -3.38 14.18
CA ASN A 159 -4.96 -4.73 14.70
C ASN A 159 -6.31 -5.35 14.36
N VAL A 160 -6.30 -6.66 14.15
CA VAL A 160 -7.52 -7.48 14.21
C VAL A 160 -7.84 -7.74 15.68
N LEU A 161 -9.11 -7.61 16.05
CA LEU A 161 -9.58 -7.78 17.43
C LEU A 161 -10.40 -9.07 17.50
N MET A 162 -9.87 -10.09 18.20
CA MET A 162 -10.51 -11.39 18.38
C MET A 162 -10.58 -11.74 19.86
N ASP A 163 -11.76 -11.65 20.48
CA ASP A 163 -11.98 -11.94 21.91
C ASP A 163 -12.62 -13.31 22.19
N ARG A 164 -13.01 -14.03 21.10
CA ARG A 164 -13.69 -15.34 21.19
C ARG A 164 -13.66 -16.10 19.88
N ASN A 165 -13.97 -17.41 19.95
CA ASN A 165 -14.11 -18.30 18.78
C ASN A 165 -12.87 -18.37 17.87
N ALA A 166 -11.69 -18.15 18.43
CA ALA A 166 -10.41 -18.28 17.75
C ALA A 166 -9.45 -19.11 18.62
N PRO A 167 -8.38 -19.67 18.04
CA PRO A 167 -7.32 -20.33 18.83
C PRO A 167 -6.70 -19.39 19.85
N GLU A 168 -6.26 -19.92 20.98
CA GLU A 168 -5.67 -19.14 22.08
C GLU A 168 -4.50 -18.25 21.61
N SER A 169 -3.72 -18.72 20.65
CA SER A 169 -2.56 -18.01 20.09
C SER A 169 -2.92 -16.70 19.34
N VAL A 170 -4.18 -16.51 18.99
CA VAL A 170 -4.70 -15.30 18.32
C VAL A 170 -5.91 -14.69 19.06
N LEU A 171 -6.11 -15.08 20.34
CA LEU A 171 -7.11 -14.48 21.21
C LEU A 171 -6.52 -13.34 22.03
N GLU A 172 -7.25 -12.25 22.14
CA GLU A 172 -6.91 -11.14 23.02
C GLU A 172 -8.18 -10.60 23.71
N LYS A 173 -8.07 -10.30 25.01
CA LYS A 173 -9.18 -9.71 25.77
C LYS A 173 -9.49 -8.30 25.25
N ALA A 174 -10.78 -7.95 25.19
CA ALA A 174 -11.26 -6.66 24.64
C ALA A 174 -10.56 -5.45 25.30
N ASP A 175 -10.39 -5.44 26.62
CA ASP A 175 -9.70 -4.35 27.32
C ASP A 175 -8.25 -4.19 26.86
N LYS A 176 -7.54 -5.30 26.64
CA LYS A 176 -6.17 -5.26 26.13
C LYS A 176 -6.12 -4.80 24.70
N SER A 177 -7.04 -5.27 23.85
CA SER A 177 -7.18 -4.83 22.44
C SER A 177 -7.41 -3.33 22.36
N TYR A 178 -8.22 -2.76 23.27
CA TYR A 178 -8.43 -1.30 23.35
C TYR A 178 -7.13 -0.55 23.65
N VAL A 179 -6.39 -0.99 24.69
CA VAL A 179 -5.11 -0.38 25.07
C VAL A 179 -4.11 -0.46 23.90
N ASN A 180 -3.93 -1.63 23.30
CA ASN A 180 -3.04 -1.86 22.18
C ASN A 180 -3.36 -0.99 20.98
N SER A 181 -4.65 -0.88 20.63
CA SER A 181 -5.09 -0.04 19.51
C SER A 181 -4.81 1.44 19.78
N LYS A 182 -5.03 1.88 21.02
CA LYS A 182 -4.75 3.26 21.44
C LYS A 182 -3.26 3.58 21.36
N GLU A 183 -2.40 2.69 21.82
CA GLU A 183 -0.93 2.86 21.74
C GLU A 183 -0.44 3.00 20.30
N ILE A 184 -0.98 2.20 19.38
CA ILE A 184 -0.66 2.32 17.94
C ILE A 184 -1.09 3.67 17.38
N ILE A 185 -2.31 4.11 17.71
CA ILE A 185 -2.82 5.43 17.29
C ILE A 185 -1.92 6.54 17.84
N ASP A 186 -1.66 6.55 19.14
CA ASP A 186 -0.85 7.57 19.80
C ASP A 186 0.58 7.66 19.22
N LYS A 187 1.09 6.56 18.66
CA LYS A 187 2.44 6.50 18.09
C LYS A 187 2.51 6.87 16.60
N TRP A 188 1.52 6.49 15.82
CA TRP A 188 1.62 6.53 14.36
C TRP A 188 0.62 7.49 13.67
N HIS A 189 -0.36 8.03 14.40
CA HIS A 189 -1.38 8.96 13.85
C HIS A 189 -1.12 10.43 14.30
#